data_92b4304489be797e98949568b82d0461
#
_entry.id   92b4304489be797e98949568b82d0461
#
_cell.length_a   1.000
_cell.length_b   1.000
_cell.length_c   1.000
_cell.angle_alpha   90.00
_cell.angle_beta   90.00
_cell.angle_gamma   90.00
#
_symmetry.space_group_name_H-M   'P 1'
#
loop_
_entity.id
_entity.type
_entity.pdbx_description
1 polymer ?
#
loop_
_entity_poly.entity_id
_entity_poly.type
_entity_poly.pdbx_seq_one_letter_code
_entity_poly.pdbx_strand_id
1 'polypeptide(L)'
;MGEEKSQQSGTTYRAVFDRSVRQPADFWLEQADLLDWHTAPTRGLDYDGAESWKWYPDGHLNITYQALDRWVKNGRGDQPAVIWDSAMTDQKVTYTYAELLDQVARLAAALRAQGIERGDRVLIYMPMIPEALIAMLAVARLGAIHVVTFGGFAPKEVATRLDDAQAKAV
;
A
#
# COMPACT_ATOMS: atom_id res chain seq x y z
N MET A 1 -53.74 -13.16 -0.80
CA MET A 1 -52.72 -12.49 -1.59
C MET A 1 -51.67 -12.00 -0.60
N GLY A 2 -50.73 -12.87 -0.29
CA GLY A 2 -49.69 -12.61 0.73
C GLY A 2 -48.44 -12.03 0.03
N GLU A 3 -48.02 -10.88 0.51
CA GLU A 3 -46.73 -10.28 0.11
C GLU A 3 -45.61 -11.10 0.74
N GLU A 4 -44.88 -11.85 -0.07
CA GLU A 4 -43.54 -12.38 0.27
C GLU A 4 -42.56 -11.21 0.37
N LYS A 5 -42.35 -10.72 1.58
CA LYS A 5 -41.18 -9.88 1.88
C LYS A 5 -39.95 -10.75 1.74
N SER A 6 -39.21 -10.56 0.67
CA SER A 6 -37.84 -11.08 0.48
C SER A 6 -36.98 -10.61 1.66
N GLN A 7 -36.69 -11.51 2.58
CA GLN A 7 -35.68 -11.31 3.61
C GLN A 7 -34.31 -11.31 2.90
N GLN A 8 -33.85 -10.14 2.51
CA GLN A 8 -32.42 -9.91 2.38
C GLN A 8 -31.83 -10.02 3.79
N SER A 9 -31.21 -11.16 4.08
CA SER A 9 -30.42 -11.34 5.30
C SER A 9 -29.17 -10.46 5.19
N GLY A 10 -29.33 -9.16 5.37
CA GLY A 10 -28.23 -8.22 5.47
C GLY A 10 -27.42 -8.57 6.72
N THR A 11 -26.21 -9.06 6.52
CA THR A 11 -25.26 -9.27 7.61
C THR A 11 -25.05 -7.95 8.31
N THR A 12 -25.48 -7.81 9.56
CA THR A 12 -25.35 -6.54 10.30
C THR A 12 -23.88 -6.25 10.58
N TYR A 13 -23.51 -4.95 10.66
CA TYR A 13 -22.17 -4.54 11.10
C TYR A 13 -21.70 -5.29 12.35
N ARG A 14 -22.58 -5.42 13.35
CA ARG A 14 -22.25 -6.11 14.60
C ARG A 14 -21.89 -7.57 14.39
N ALA A 15 -22.62 -8.29 13.55
CA ALA A 15 -22.33 -9.70 13.25
C ALA A 15 -20.99 -9.86 12.52
N VAL A 16 -20.68 -8.97 11.56
CA VAL A 16 -19.39 -8.96 10.85
C VAL A 16 -18.26 -8.66 11.82
N PHE A 17 -18.39 -7.64 12.65
CA PHE A 17 -17.42 -7.27 13.66
C PHE A 17 -17.16 -8.41 14.66
N ASP A 18 -18.22 -8.98 15.24
CA ASP A 18 -18.10 -10.07 16.21
C ASP A 18 -17.38 -11.29 15.59
N ARG A 19 -17.65 -11.59 14.33
CA ARG A 19 -16.98 -12.66 13.59
C ARG A 19 -15.50 -12.34 13.36
N SER A 20 -15.16 -11.13 12.94
CA SER A 20 -13.78 -10.71 12.67
C SER A 20 -12.88 -10.81 13.91
N VAL A 21 -13.48 -10.64 15.11
CA VAL A 21 -12.74 -10.72 16.38
C VAL A 21 -12.69 -12.15 16.93
N ARG A 22 -13.79 -12.92 16.79
CA ARG A 22 -13.89 -14.28 17.38
C ARG A 22 -13.27 -15.36 16.50
N GLN A 23 -13.21 -15.14 15.19
CA GLN A 23 -12.70 -16.08 14.19
C GLN A 23 -11.78 -15.35 13.20
N PRO A 24 -10.70 -14.69 13.69
CA PRO A 24 -9.88 -13.82 12.85
C PRO A 24 -9.21 -14.56 11.70
N ALA A 25 -8.69 -15.76 11.91
CA ALA A 25 -7.98 -16.52 10.88
C ALA A 25 -8.89 -16.81 9.67
N ASP A 26 -10.07 -17.35 9.92
CA ASP A 26 -11.02 -17.71 8.85
C ASP A 26 -11.64 -16.47 8.21
N PHE A 27 -12.03 -15.48 9.04
CA PHE A 27 -12.64 -14.25 8.55
C PHE A 27 -11.71 -13.51 7.60
N TRP A 28 -10.45 -13.30 8.00
CA TRP A 28 -9.51 -12.55 7.18
C TRP A 28 -9.00 -13.36 5.98
N LEU A 29 -8.97 -14.68 6.07
CA LEU A 29 -8.67 -15.52 4.90
C LEU A 29 -9.74 -15.36 3.81
N GLU A 30 -11.03 -15.31 4.16
CA GLU A 30 -12.10 -15.00 3.21
C GLU A 30 -11.98 -13.58 2.63
N GLN A 31 -11.57 -12.60 3.45
CA GLN A 31 -11.35 -11.23 2.95
C GLN A 31 -10.15 -11.13 1.99
N ALA A 32 -9.24 -12.08 2.02
CA ALA A 32 -8.11 -12.12 1.08
C ALA A 32 -8.56 -12.19 -0.39
N ASP A 33 -9.74 -12.75 -0.67
CA ASP A 33 -10.32 -12.82 -2.02
C ASP A 33 -10.62 -11.44 -2.63
N LEU A 34 -10.64 -10.38 -1.83
CA LEU A 34 -10.78 -9.00 -2.31
C LEU A 34 -9.50 -8.44 -2.96
N LEU A 35 -8.38 -9.14 -2.84
CA LEU A 35 -7.07 -8.73 -3.33
C LEU A 35 -6.60 -9.63 -4.47
N ASP A 36 -5.80 -9.04 -5.36
CA ASP A 36 -5.15 -9.78 -6.46
C ASP A 36 -3.80 -10.29 -5.98
N TRP A 37 -3.72 -11.54 -5.60
CA TRP A 37 -2.50 -12.16 -5.11
C TRP A 37 -1.61 -12.67 -6.25
N HIS A 38 -0.30 -12.55 -6.07
CA HIS A 38 0.67 -13.30 -6.88
C HIS A 38 0.69 -14.78 -6.46
N THR A 39 0.64 -15.02 -5.15
CA THR A 39 0.41 -16.34 -4.54
C THR A 39 -0.66 -16.17 -3.48
N ALA A 40 -1.84 -16.74 -3.70
CA ALA A 40 -2.94 -16.63 -2.74
C ALA A 40 -2.58 -17.31 -1.41
N PRO A 41 -2.93 -16.72 -0.26
CA PRO A 41 -2.70 -17.34 1.03
C PRO A 41 -3.61 -18.55 1.24
N THR A 42 -3.13 -19.55 1.95
CA THR A 42 -3.95 -20.67 2.44
C THR A 42 -4.31 -20.51 3.92
N ARG A 43 -3.69 -19.57 4.61
CA ARG A 43 -3.90 -19.25 6.02
C ARG A 43 -4.08 -17.74 6.23
N GLY A 44 -5.13 -17.36 6.96
CA GLY A 44 -5.40 -15.95 7.26
C GLY A 44 -4.46 -15.39 8.33
N LEU A 45 -4.19 -16.19 9.36
CA LEU A 45 -3.39 -15.79 10.51
C LEU A 45 -2.61 -16.98 11.04
N ASP A 46 -1.35 -16.77 11.38
CA ASP A 46 -0.50 -17.73 12.09
C ASP A 46 -0.02 -17.13 13.41
N TYR A 47 -0.07 -17.95 14.45
CA TYR A 47 0.43 -17.59 15.77
C TYR A 47 1.26 -18.76 16.29
N ASP A 48 2.56 -18.58 16.36
CA ASP A 48 3.52 -19.62 16.72
C ASP A 48 3.81 -19.69 18.23
N GLY A 49 3.03 -18.97 19.05
CA GLY A 49 3.24 -18.88 20.49
C GLY A 49 4.37 -17.94 20.90
N ALA A 50 5.16 -17.43 19.96
CA ALA A 50 6.09 -16.34 20.14
C ALA A 50 5.33 -15.00 20.11
N GLU A 51 5.99 -13.89 20.37
CA GLU A 51 5.35 -12.56 20.46
C GLU A 51 4.89 -11.97 19.10
N SER A 52 4.91 -12.77 18.02
CA SER A 52 4.61 -12.29 16.65
C SER A 52 3.44 -13.00 16.00
N TRP A 53 2.46 -12.21 15.59
CA TRP A 53 1.36 -12.63 14.74
C TRP A 53 1.75 -12.42 13.27
N LYS A 54 1.53 -13.43 12.42
CA LYS A 54 1.81 -13.37 10.98
C LYS A 54 0.50 -13.45 10.20
N TRP A 55 0.15 -12.36 9.56
CA TRP A 55 -0.97 -12.32 8.62
C TRP A 55 -0.56 -12.89 7.28
N TYR A 56 -1.39 -13.77 6.71
CA TYR A 56 -1.18 -14.37 5.39
C TYR A 56 0.24 -14.92 5.19
N PRO A 57 0.73 -15.82 6.05
CA PRO A 57 2.15 -16.17 6.15
C PRO A 57 2.72 -16.80 4.88
N ASP A 58 1.88 -17.37 4.02
CA ASP A 58 2.20 -18.03 2.75
C ASP A 58 1.69 -17.25 1.53
N GLY A 59 1.05 -16.08 1.74
CA GLY A 59 0.57 -15.20 0.69
C GLY A 59 1.65 -14.25 0.18
N HIS A 60 1.65 -13.97 -1.14
CA HIS A 60 2.55 -12.99 -1.75
C HIS A 60 1.79 -12.04 -2.66
N LEU A 61 1.97 -10.74 -2.42
CA LEU A 61 1.43 -9.68 -3.28
C LEU A 61 2.41 -8.51 -3.33
N ASN A 62 2.18 -7.60 -4.27
CA ASN A 62 2.85 -6.30 -4.29
C ASN A 62 1.82 -5.20 -4.01
N ILE A 63 2.09 -4.37 -3.00
CA ILE A 63 1.16 -3.32 -2.59
C ILE A 63 0.93 -2.26 -3.68
N THR A 64 1.96 -1.95 -4.47
CA THR A 64 1.85 -1.00 -5.57
C THR A 64 0.97 -1.55 -6.69
N TYR A 65 1.04 -2.86 -6.96
CA TYR A 65 0.12 -3.51 -7.91
C TYR A 65 -1.33 -3.36 -7.45
N GLN A 66 -1.61 -3.57 -6.15
CA GLN A 66 -2.94 -3.38 -5.58
C GLN A 66 -3.42 -1.94 -5.68
N ALA A 67 -2.51 -0.99 -5.47
CA ALA A 67 -2.85 0.43 -5.47
C ALA A 67 -3.05 1.01 -6.88
N LEU A 68 -2.32 0.53 -7.89
CA LEU A 68 -2.28 1.14 -9.22
C LEU A 68 -2.62 0.17 -10.36
N ASP A 69 -1.80 -0.86 -10.58
CA ASP A 69 -1.85 -1.70 -11.78
C ASP A 69 -3.21 -2.37 -11.96
N ARG A 70 -3.80 -2.90 -10.88
CA ARG A 70 -5.12 -3.56 -10.95
C ARG A 70 -6.22 -2.60 -11.41
N TRP A 71 -6.16 -1.34 -11.02
CA TRP A 71 -7.18 -0.36 -11.39
C TRP A 71 -7.07 0.05 -12.86
N VAL A 72 -5.84 0.21 -13.36
CA VAL A 72 -5.60 0.46 -14.79
C VAL A 72 -6.07 -0.75 -15.61
N LYS A 73 -5.72 -1.98 -15.22
CA LYS A 73 -6.17 -3.21 -15.88
C LYS A 73 -7.69 -3.38 -15.88
N ASN A 74 -8.36 -2.92 -14.83
CA ASN A 74 -9.81 -2.97 -14.69
C ASN A 74 -10.54 -1.79 -15.38
N GLY A 75 -9.85 -1.05 -16.28
CA GLY A 75 -10.45 0.02 -17.08
C GLY A 75 -10.68 1.33 -16.33
N ARG A 76 -10.03 1.53 -15.16
CA ARG A 76 -10.12 2.77 -14.39
C ARG A 76 -8.91 3.68 -14.58
N GLY A 77 -8.13 3.48 -15.63
CA GLY A 77 -6.90 4.22 -15.89
C GLY A 77 -7.09 5.74 -15.93
N ASP A 78 -8.20 6.21 -16.49
CA ASP A 78 -8.50 7.64 -16.62
C ASP A 78 -9.15 8.27 -15.38
N GLN A 79 -9.44 7.48 -14.35
CA GLN A 79 -10.00 8.02 -13.11
C GLN A 79 -8.92 8.74 -12.27
N PRO A 80 -9.28 9.83 -11.55
CA PRO A 80 -8.37 10.48 -10.61
C PRO A 80 -7.89 9.48 -9.54
N ALA A 81 -6.57 9.35 -9.42
CA ALA A 81 -5.91 8.56 -8.38
C ALA A 81 -5.39 9.44 -7.24
N VAL A 82 -4.84 10.61 -7.57
CA VAL A 82 -4.29 11.58 -6.61
C VAL A 82 -4.70 12.98 -7.02
N ILE A 83 -5.16 13.75 -6.05
CA ILE A 83 -5.37 15.18 -6.17
C ILE A 83 -4.44 15.86 -5.17
N TRP A 84 -3.49 16.61 -5.67
CA TRP A 84 -2.60 17.43 -4.85
C TRP A 84 -3.02 18.89 -4.96
N ASP A 85 -3.14 19.55 -3.80
CA ASP A 85 -3.54 20.93 -3.70
C ASP A 85 -2.60 21.63 -2.71
N SER A 86 -1.93 22.69 -3.14
CA SER A 86 -0.94 23.44 -2.36
C SER A 86 -1.32 24.90 -2.25
N ALA A 87 -1.78 25.28 -1.09
CA ALA A 87 -2.05 26.69 -0.78
C ALA A 87 -0.77 27.55 -0.78
N MET A 88 0.41 26.95 -0.59
CA MET A 88 1.69 27.69 -0.58
C MET A 88 2.15 28.10 -1.97
N THR A 89 1.85 27.30 -2.99
CA THR A 89 2.28 27.54 -4.37
C THR A 89 1.10 27.89 -5.28
N ASP A 90 -0.12 27.90 -4.76
CA ASP A 90 -1.36 28.10 -5.50
C ASP A 90 -1.49 27.15 -6.69
N GLN A 91 -1.06 25.89 -6.47
CA GLN A 91 -1.08 24.85 -7.51
C GLN A 91 -1.99 23.71 -7.10
N LYS A 92 -2.73 23.21 -8.10
CA LYS A 92 -3.53 22.00 -7.98
C LYS A 92 -3.23 21.08 -9.15
N VAL A 93 -2.84 19.84 -8.83
CA VAL A 93 -2.50 18.82 -9.84
C VAL A 93 -3.33 17.57 -9.57
N THR A 94 -3.88 17.00 -10.62
CA THR A 94 -4.57 15.71 -10.56
C THR A 94 -3.81 14.71 -11.41
N TYR A 95 -3.48 13.56 -10.83
CA TYR A 95 -2.95 12.42 -11.53
C TYR A 95 -4.03 11.36 -11.68
N THR A 96 -4.23 10.84 -12.87
CA THR A 96 -5.01 9.64 -13.12
C THR A 96 -4.24 8.39 -12.67
N TYR A 97 -4.92 7.24 -12.54
CA TYR A 97 -4.25 5.98 -12.24
C TYR A 97 -3.19 5.62 -13.28
N ALA A 98 -3.46 5.86 -14.57
CA ALA A 98 -2.51 5.58 -15.65
C ALA A 98 -1.27 6.48 -15.58
N GLU A 99 -1.47 7.79 -15.37
CA GLU A 99 -0.36 8.75 -15.24
C GLU A 99 0.49 8.46 -13.99
N LEU A 100 -0.14 8.18 -12.85
CA LEU A 100 0.57 7.84 -11.63
C LEU A 100 1.35 6.54 -11.77
N LEU A 101 0.76 5.53 -12.43
CA LEU A 101 1.44 4.25 -12.73
C LEU A 101 2.68 4.46 -13.59
N ASP A 102 2.61 5.29 -14.62
CA ASP A 102 3.75 5.62 -15.49
C ASP A 102 4.89 6.28 -14.69
N GLN A 103 4.57 7.30 -13.88
CA GLN A 103 5.56 7.97 -13.04
C GLN A 103 6.23 7.01 -12.04
N VAL A 104 5.44 6.19 -11.36
CA VAL A 104 5.93 5.18 -10.41
C VAL A 104 6.80 4.14 -11.11
N ALA A 105 6.42 3.67 -12.29
CA ALA A 105 7.19 2.69 -13.05
C ALA A 105 8.55 3.26 -13.50
N ARG A 106 8.59 4.50 -13.98
CA ARG A 106 9.83 5.19 -14.37
C ARG A 106 10.77 5.37 -13.19
N LEU A 107 10.29 5.85 -12.06
CA LEU A 107 11.11 6.01 -10.86
C LEU A 107 11.61 4.66 -10.34
N ALA A 108 10.76 3.63 -10.32
CA ALA A 108 11.17 2.28 -9.93
C ALA A 108 12.28 1.74 -10.86
N ALA A 109 12.20 1.98 -12.17
CA ALA A 109 13.24 1.60 -13.12
C ALA A 109 14.57 2.34 -12.85
N ALA A 110 14.49 3.65 -12.56
CA ALA A 110 15.67 4.46 -12.22
C ALA A 110 16.35 3.97 -10.93
N LEU A 111 15.56 3.73 -9.87
CA LEU A 111 16.08 3.19 -8.60
C LEU A 111 16.73 1.81 -8.79
N ARG A 112 16.11 0.94 -9.57
CA ARG A 112 16.70 -0.37 -9.92
C ARG A 112 18.03 -0.21 -10.67
N ALA A 113 18.11 0.73 -11.60
CA ALA A 113 19.36 1.01 -12.34
C ALA A 113 20.48 1.54 -11.42
N GLN A 114 20.12 2.17 -10.29
CA GLN A 114 21.04 2.56 -9.23
C GLN A 114 21.36 1.44 -8.23
N GLY A 115 20.86 0.23 -8.49
CA GLY A 115 21.15 -0.95 -7.67
C GLY A 115 20.24 -1.13 -6.48
N ILE A 116 19.09 -0.46 -6.40
CA ILE A 116 18.09 -0.73 -5.35
C ILE A 116 17.38 -2.04 -5.63
N GLU A 117 17.38 -2.93 -4.65
CA GLU A 117 16.84 -4.27 -4.72
C GLU A 117 15.80 -4.52 -3.60
N ARG A 118 15.14 -5.67 -3.67
CA ARG A 118 14.19 -6.10 -2.65
C ARG A 118 14.85 -6.14 -1.27
N GLY A 119 14.19 -5.50 -0.28
CA GLY A 119 14.67 -5.43 1.10
C GLY A 119 15.63 -4.28 1.38
N ASP A 120 16.15 -3.58 0.36
CA ASP A 120 16.90 -2.35 0.56
C ASP A 120 16.01 -1.25 1.17
N ARG A 121 16.61 -0.35 1.96
CA ARG A 121 15.93 0.80 2.54
C ARG A 121 16.28 2.05 1.75
N VAL A 122 15.23 2.82 1.44
CA VAL A 122 15.34 4.12 0.74
C VAL A 122 14.69 5.16 1.64
N LEU A 123 15.46 6.14 2.09
CA LEU A 123 14.94 7.25 2.88
C LEU A 123 14.35 8.31 1.94
N ILE A 124 13.12 8.71 2.21
CA ILE A 124 12.39 9.76 1.46
C ILE A 124 12.31 10.99 2.35
N TYR A 125 13.14 11.99 2.04
CA TYR A 125 13.17 13.28 2.71
C TYR A 125 12.65 14.37 1.78
N MET A 126 11.33 14.52 1.75
CA MET A 126 10.62 15.43 0.84
C MET A 126 9.51 16.18 1.58
N PRO A 127 9.11 17.37 1.11
CA PRO A 127 7.87 18.01 1.54
C PRO A 127 6.66 17.22 1.02
N MET A 128 5.45 17.69 1.35
CA MET A 128 4.19 17.06 0.92
C MET A 128 3.88 17.39 -0.55
N ILE A 129 4.63 16.80 -1.44
CA ILE A 129 4.51 16.92 -2.91
C ILE A 129 4.17 15.57 -3.54
N PRO A 130 3.62 15.53 -4.76
CA PRO A 130 3.24 14.28 -5.43
C PRO A 130 4.42 13.31 -5.56
N GLU A 131 5.62 13.82 -5.75
CA GLU A 131 6.85 13.04 -5.91
C GLU A 131 7.15 12.19 -4.66
N ALA A 132 6.77 12.65 -3.47
CA ALA A 132 6.93 11.87 -2.25
C ALA A 132 6.07 10.59 -2.28
N LEU A 133 4.82 10.69 -2.75
CA LEU A 133 3.95 9.54 -2.93
C LEU A 133 4.45 8.61 -4.05
N ILE A 134 4.88 9.20 -5.18
CA ILE A 134 5.47 8.46 -6.30
C ILE A 134 6.70 7.67 -5.82
N ALA A 135 7.55 8.29 -5.00
CA ALA A 135 8.73 7.63 -4.42
C ALA A 135 8.36 6.47 -3.50
N MET A 136 7.37 6.64 -2.61
CA MET A 136 6.88 5.56 -1.74
C MET A 136 6.41 4.36 -2.55
N LEU A 137 5.59 4.60 -3.57
CA LEU A 137 5.04 3.54 -4.43
C LEU A 137 6.12 2.89 -5.31
N ALA A 138 7.10 3.67 -5.79
CA ALA A 138 8.20 3.15 -6.60
C ALA A 138 9.11 2.22 -5.79
N VAL A 139 9.45 2.60 -4.56
CA VAL A 139 10.23 1.77 -3.63
C VAL A 139 9.47 0.49 -3.29
N ALA A 140 8.19 0.59 -2.94
CA ALA A 140 7.34 -0.56 -2.65
C ALA A 140 7.16 -1.49 -3.87
N ARG A 141 7.13 -0.93 -5.10
CA ARG A 141 7.09 -1.70 -6.35
C ARG A 141 8.29 -2.62 -6.52
N LEU A 142 9.46 -2.19 -6.08
CA LEU A 142 10.68 -3.01 -6.09
C LEU A 142 10.72 -4.05 -4.95
N GLY A 143 9.78 -4.01 -4.02
CA GLY A 143 9.84 -4.80 -2.79
C GLY A 143 10.89 -4.27 -1.80
N ALA A 144 11.35 -3.05 -2.01
CA ALA A 144 12.23 -2.32 -1.09
C ALA A 144 11.40 -1.63 0.01
N ILE A 145 12.07 -1.11 1.03
CA ILE A 145 11.47 -0.51 2.21
C ILE A 145 11.66 1.01 2.15
N HIS A 146 10.57 1.76 2.09
CA HIS A 146 10.65 3.22 2.18
C HIS A 146 10.65 3.69 3.64
N VAL A 147 11.54 4.63 3.95
CA VAL A 147 11.66 5.30 5.24
C VAL A 147 11.26 6.76 5.03
N VAL A 148 10.01 7.08 5.31
CA VAL A 148 9.50 8.44 5.07
C VAL A 148 9.85 9.34 6.23
N THR A 149 10.51 10.45 5.92
CA THR A 149 10.97 11.44 6.87
C THR A 149 10.36 12.80 6.53
N PHE A 150 9.82 13.47 7.53
CA PHE A 150 9.22 14.80 7.34
C PHE A 150 10.25 15.80 6.82
N GLY A 151 9.92 16.49 5.72
CA GLY A 151 10.82 17.40 5.00
C GLY A 151 11.25 18.64 5.78
N GLY A 152 10.66 18.90 6.94
CA GLY A 152 11.03 20.00 7.86
C GLY A 152 11.97 19.58 9.01
N PHE A 153 12.42 18.33 9.06
CA PHE A 153 13.34 17.91 10.12
C PHE A 153 14.75 18.48 9.93
N ALA A 154 15.42 18.75 11.08
CA ALA A 154 16.81 19.19 11.08
C ALA A 154 17.74 18.08 10.58
N PRO A 155 18.91 18.43 10.03
CA PRO A 155 19.86 17.46 9.47
C PRO A 155 20.23 16.31 10.43
N LYS A 156 20.35 16.60 11.73
CA LYS A 156 20.65 15.59 12.75
C LYS A 156 19.56 14.50 12.84
N GLU A 157 18.29 14.90 12.75
CA GLU A 157 17.15 13.98 12.79
C GLU A 157 17.09 13.10 11.54
N VAL A 158 17.45 13.66 10.38
CA VAL A 158 17.56 12.91 9.12
C VAL A 158 18.71 11.89 9.20
N ALA A 159 19.87 12.34 9.68
CA ALA A 159 21.04 11.47 9.86
C ALA A 159 20.75 10.30 10.81
N THR A 160 20.09 10.55 11.95
CA THR A 160 19.70 9.49 12.91
C THR A 160 18.82 8.41 12.24
N ARG A 161 17.84 8.81 11.42
CA ARG A 161 16.97 7.87 10.69
C ARG A 161 17.70 7.12 9.58
N LEU A 162 18.63 7.81 8.92
CA LEU A 162 19.48 7.21 7.90
C LEU A 162 20.35 6.10 8.48
N ASP A 163 20.98 6.39 9.62
CA ASP A 163 21.87 5.47 10.32
C ASP A 163 21.08 4.29 10.93
N ASP A 164 19.95 4.55 11.56
CA ASP A 164 19.08 3.52 12.15
C ASP A 164 18.54 2.55 11.08
N ALA A 165 18.01 3.09 9.98
CA ALA A 165 17.49 2.30 8.87
C ALA A 165 18.60 1.67 8.01
N GLN A 166 19.83 2.14 8.12
CA GLN A 166 20.92 1.80 7.20
C GLN A 166 20.48 1.97 5.72
N ALA A 167 19.91 3.15 5.42
CA ALA A 167 19.35 3.41 4.12
C ALA A 167 20.43 3.42 3.03
N LYS A 168 20.14 2.74 1.91
CA LYS A 168 21.06 2.61 0.77
C LYS A 168 20.99 3.82 -0.17
N ALA A 169 19.88 4.54 -0.13
CA ALA A 169 19.64 5.77 -0.89
C ALA A 169 18.78 6.76 -0.11
N VAL A 170 18.89 8.05 -0.48
CA VAL A 170 18.07 9.16 0.00
C VAL A 170 17.48 9.90 -1.18
#